data_bdb607972d4462d71294280a886118d8
#
_entry.id   bdb607972d4462d71294280a886118d8
#
_cell.length_a   1.000
_cell.length_b   1.000
_cell.length_c   1.000
_cell.angle_alpha   90.00
_cell.angle_beta   90.00
_cell.angle_gamma   90.00
#
_symmetry.space_group_name_H-M   'P 1'
#
loop_
_entity.id
_entity.type
_entity.pdbx_description
1 polymer ?
#
loop_
_entity_poly.entity_id
_entity_poly.type
_entity_poly.pdbx_seq_one_letter_code
_entity_poly.pdbx_strand_id
1 'polypeptide(L)'
;MADLAAETAISAGLDPTVHSASSGGDTVPYGALLRVTNTSESSAATLTLVTPGTVDGDLEIEDREVSVPAEGVRYVRAAGRVYRNEEGRVELTYTGSSNLAIEVID
;
A
#
# COMPACT_ATOMS: atom_id res chain seq x y z
N MET A 1 -6.09 -0.21 -12.14
CA MET A 1 -5.95 0.15 -10.70
C MET A 1 -7.18 -0.30 -9.94
N ALA A 2 -7.00 -1.00 -8.85
CA ALA A 2 -8.09 -1.48 -8.02
C ALA A 2 -8.24 -0.62 -6.76
N ASP A 3 -9.48 -0.48 -6.29
CA ASP A 3 -9.77 0.18 -5.02
C ASP A 3 -9.95 -0.91 -3.97
N LEU A 4 -8.98 -1.06 -3.08
CA LEU A 4 -9.00 -2.08 -2.04
C LEU A 4 -9.76 -1.56 -0.82
N ALA A 5 -10.59 -2.42 -0.23
CA ALA A 5 -11.36 -2.07 0.96
C ALA A 5 -10.63 -2.56 2.22
N ALA A 6 -10.73 -1.79 3.29
CA ALA A 6 -10.17 -2.18 4.58
C ALA A 6 -11.15 -3.10 5.33
N GLU A 7 -10.59 -4.05 6.05
CA GLU A 7 -11.35 -4.95 6.92
C GLU A 7 -11.08 -4.60 8.38
N THR A 8 -12.06 -4.79 9.24
CA THR A 8 -11.94 -4.44 10.66
C THR A 8 -11.68 -5.69 11.49
N ALA A 9 -10.61 -5.68 12.28
CA ALA A 9 -10.32 -6.76 13.21
C ALA A 9 -11.33 -6.76 14.35
N ILE A 10 -11.81 -7.95 14.73
CA ILE A 10 -12.75 -8.13 15.83
C ILE A 10 -12.16 -9.08 16.87
N SER A 11 -12.76 -9.10 18.08
CA SER A 11 -12.22 -9.91 19.18
C SER A 11 -12.26 -11.41 18.90
N ALA A 12 -13.15 -11.87 18.02
CA ALA A 12 -13.22 -13.26 17.61
C ALA A 12 -12.16 -13.64 16.56
N GLY A 13 -11.41 -12.65 16.08
CA GLY A 13 -10.40 -12.81 15.03
C GLY A 13 -10.92 -12.40 13.66
N LEU A 14 -10.01 -11.94 12.85
CA LEU A 14 -10.27 -11.59 11.46
C LEU A 14 -9.49 -12.55 10.56
N ASP A 15 -10.18 -13.12 9.57
CA ASP A 15 -9.54 -13.87 8.48
C ASP A 15 -9.40 -12.91 7.30
N PRO A 16 -8.24 -12.25 7.16
CA PRO A 16 -8.12 -11.16 6.20
C PRO A 16 -8.12 -11.65 4.75
N THR A 17 -8.72 -10.83 3.88
CA THR A 17 -8.68 -11.07 2.45
C THR A 17 -7.32 -10.66 1.90
N VAL A 18 -6.68 -11.57 1.19
CA VAL A 18 -5.39 -11.32 0.55
C VAL A 18 -5.62 -10.82 -0.86
N HIS A 19 -5.08 -9.65 -1.18
CA HIS A 19 -5.13 -9.07 -2.52
C HIS A 19 -3.78 -9.21 -3.19
N SER A 20 -3.78 -9.59 -4.47
CA SER A 20 -2.56 -9.52 -5.27
C SER A 20 -2.35 -8.10 -5.74
N ALA A 21 -1.12 -7.57 -5.64
CA ALA A 21 -0.82 -6.24 -6.11
C ALA A 21 -1.03 -6.15 -7.62
N SER A 22 -1.73 -5.11 -8.07
CA SER A 22 -2.00 -4.87 -9.49
C SER A 22 -0.84 -4.16 -10.16
N SER A 23 -0.48 -4.57 -11.37
CA SER A 23 0.66 -3.96 -12.10
C SER A 23 0.50 -2.45 -12.33
N GLY A 24 -0.73 -1.98 -12.43
CA GLY A 24 -1.03 -0.55 -12.61
C GLY A 24 -1.19 0.22 -11.30
N GLY A 25 -1.00 -0.42 -10.16
CA GLY A 25 -1.20 0.18 -8.85
C GLY A 25 -2.58 -0.11 -8.26
N ASP A 26 -2.77 0.30 -7.03
CA ASP A 26 -4.02 0.14 -6.29
C ASP A 26 -4.26 1.36 -5.41
N THR A 27 -5.47 1.50 -4.87
CA THR A 27 -5.76 2.50 -3.84
C THR A 27 -6.30 1.81 -2.59
N VAL A 28 -5.99 2.42 -1.44
CA VAL A 28 -6.48 1.95 -0.13
C VAL A 28 -7.07 3.12 0.64
N PRO A 29 -7.98 2.88 1.60
CA PRO A 29 -8.50 3.96 2.42
C PRO A 29 -7.38 4.64 3.22
N TYR A 30 -7.48 5.97 3.36
CA TYR A 30 -6.54 6.72 4.17
C TYR A 30 -6.56 6.21 5.62
N GLY A 31 -5.37 5.99 6.17
CA GLY A 31 -5.23 5.52 7.54
C GLY A 31 -5.24 3.99 7.70
N ALA A 32 -5.45 3.24 6.63
CA ALA A 32 -5.47 1.78 6.71
C ALA A 32 -4.09 1.20 7.04
N LEU A 33 -4.08 0.07 7.74
CA LEU A 33 -2.87 -0.69 7.98
C LEU A 33 -2.74 -1.75 6.89
N LEU A 34 -1.58 -1.77 6.24
CA LEU A 34 -1.29 -2.73 5.17
C LEU A 34 -0.30 -3.77 5.69
N ARG A 35 -0.62 -5.03 5.49
CA ARG A 35 0.35 -6.11 5.66
C ARG A 35 0.79 -6.52 4.26
N VAL A 36 2.03 -6.23 3.92
CA VAL A 36 2.59 -6.46 2.60
C VAL A 36 3.57 -7.62 2.66
N THR A 37 3.29 -8.66 1.90
CA THR A 37 4.11 -9.88 1.88
C THR A 37 4.73 -10.04 0.50
N ASN A 38 6.04 -10.25 0.46
CA ASN A 38 6.74 -10.58 -0.77
C ASN A 38 6.95 -12.09 -0.83
N THR A 39 6.31 -12.75 -1.80
CA THR A 39 6.39 -14.20 -1.96
C THR A 39 7.55 -14.66 -2.82
N SER A 40 8.33 -13.74 -3.40
CA SER A 40 9.54 -14.09 -4.16
C SER A 40 10.60 -14.69 -3.25
N GLU A 41 11.22 -15.77 -3.69
CA GLU A 41 12.31 -16.41 -2.95
C GLU A 41 13.64 -15.70 -3.10
N SER A 42 13.80 -14.84 -4.10
CA SER A 42 15.12 -14.33 -4.48
C SER A 42 15.19 -12.81 -4.69
N SER A 43 14.07 -12.12 -4.85
CA SER A 43 14.06 -10.72 -5.23
C SER A 43 13.26 -9.87 -4.25
N ALA A 44 13.83 -8.72 -3.87
CA ALA A 44 13.08 -7.72 -3.13
C ALA A 44 12.06 -7.02 -4.03
N ALA A 45 11.00 -6.50 -3.45
CA ALA A 45 10.01 -5.67 -4.13
C ALA A 45 9.85 -4.35 -3.40
N THR A 46 9.32 -3.34 -4.07
CA THR A 46 9.11 -2.02 -3.49
C THR A 46 7.65 -1.62 -3.64
N LEU A 47 7.05 -1.18 -2.53
CA LEU A 47 5.74 -0.55 -2.51
C LEU A 47 5.95 0.94 -2.34
N THR A 48 5.28 1.75 -3.15
CA THR A 48 5.40 3.21 -3.10
C THR A 48 4.06 3.84 -2.75
N LEU A 49 4.05 4.69 -1.71
CA LEU A 49 2.92 5.55 -1.40
C LEU A 49 3.07 6.81 -2.25
N VAL A 50 2.14 7.02 -3.17
CA VAL A 50 2.25 8.09 -4.17
C VAL A 50 1.70 9.39 -3.61
N THR A 51 2.44 10.47 -3.82
CA THR A 51 2.01 11.82 -3.46
C THR A 51 1.17 12.38 -4.60
N PRO A 52 -0.14 12.65 -4.40
CA PRO A 52 -1.02 13.03 -5.50
C PRO A 52 -0.91 14.49 -5.94
N GLY A 53 -0.16 15.32 -5.22
CA GLY A 53 -0.11 16.74 -5.51
C GLY A 53 1.25 17.35 -5.25
N THR A 54 1.26 18.69 -5.26
CA THR A 54 2.45 19.48 -5.00
C THR A 54 2.19 20.44 -3.85
N VAL A 55 3.26 20.97 -3.26
CA VAL A 55 3.16 22.02 -2.24
C VAL A 55 3.32 23.37 -2.95
N ASP A 56 2.44 24.31 -2.65
CA ASP A 56 2.43 25.66 -3.24
C ASP A 56 2.35 25.64 -4.78
N GLY A 57 1.78 24.59 -5.34
CA GLY A 57 1.57 24.44 -6.78
C GLY A 57 2.78 24.04 -7.59
N ASP A 58 3.99 24.23 -7.08
CA ASP A 58 5.23 24.01 -7.83
C ASP A 58 6.18 22.98 -7.21
N LEU A 59 6.11 22.78 -5.89
CA LEU A 59 7.01 21.86 -5.20
C LEU A 59 6.43 20.47 -5.11
N GLU A 60 7.10 19.51 -5.73
CA GLU A 60 6.74 18.10 -5.60
C GLU A 60 7.18 17.58 -4.24
N ILE A 61 6.36 16.74 -3.66
CA ILE A 61 6.69 16.01 -2.43
C ILE A 61 7.09 14.60 -2.86
N GLU A 62 8.22 14.12 -2.36
CA GLU A 62 8.69 12.78 -2.69
C GLU A 62 7.70 11.72 -2.23
N ASP A 63 7.52 10.68 -3.06
CA ASP A 63 6.77 9.51 -2.69
C ASP A 63 7.52 8.72 -1.61
N ARG A 64 6.78 7.99 -0.78
CA ARG A 64 7.38 7.14 0.22
C ARG A 64 7.55 5.72 -0.33
N GLU A 65 8.80 5.25 -0.38
CA GLU A 65 9.11 3.90 -0.81
C GLU A 65 9.35 2.98 0.38
N VAL A 66 8.75 1.79 0.32
CA VAL A 66 8.94 0.75 1.33
C VAL A 66 9.48 -0.50 0.64
N SER A 67 10.69 -0.89 1.00
CA SER A 67 11.30 -2.11 0.46
C SER A 67 10.82 -3.33 1.25
N VAL A 68 10.37 -4.36 0.54
CA VAL A 68 9.96 -5.63 1.12
C VAL A 68 10.95 -6.69 0.65
N PRO A 69 11.80 -7.23 1.52
CA PRO A 69 12.80 -8.21 1.10
C PRO A 69 12.15 -9.52 0.64
N ALA A 70 12.92 -10.32 -0.08
CA ALA A 70 12.47 -11.65 -0.51
C ALA A 70 11.95 -12.44 0.69
N GLU A 71 10.79 -13.07 0.55
CA GLU A 71 10.10 -13.82 1.61
C GLU A 71 9.77 -12.99 2.86
N GLY A 72 9.86 -11.65 2.74
CA GLY A 72 9.66 -10.75 3.87
C GLY A 72 8.25 -10.21 3.98
N VAL A 73 7.95 -9.63 5.14
CA VAL A 73 6.67 -8.98 5.46
C VAL A 73 6.96 -7.60 6.00
N ARG A 74 6.17 -6.62 5.57
CA ARG A 74 6.19 -5.27 6.14
C ARG A 74 4.79 -4.81 6.46
N TYR A 75 4.64 -4.19 7.62
CA TYR A 75 3.41 -3.50 7.99
C TYR A 75 3.57 -2.04 7.66
N VAL A 76 2.66 -1.50 6.86
CA VAL A 76 2.71 -0.10 6.42
C VAL A 76 1.39 0.58 6.75
N ARG A 77 1.45 1.73 7.42
CA ARG A 77 0.26 2.54 7.65
C ARG A 77 0.09 3.50 6.47
N ALA A 78 -1.03 3.42 5.78
CA ALA A 78 -1.35 4.32 4.66
C ALA A 78 -1.83 5.67 5.22
N ALA A 79 -0.94 6.35 5.93
CA ALA A 79 -1.22 7.61 6.62
C ALA A 79 -0.19 8.66 6.22
N GLY A 80 -0.48 9.90 6.54
CA GLY A 80 0.31 11.04 6.11
C GLY A 80 -0.53 11.88 5.15
N ARG A 81 -0.84 13.11 5.54
CA ARG A 81 -1.77 13.96 4.79
C ARG A 81 -1.33 14.17 3.34
N VAL A 82 -0.03 14.16 3.10
CA VAL A 82 0.54 14.39 1.76
C VAL A 82 0.22 13.24 0.78
N TYR A 83 -0.11 12.05 1.27
CA TYR A 83 -0.41 10.90 0.43
C TYR A 83 -1.90 10.74 0.12
N ARG A 84 -2.75 11.47 0.84
CA ARG A 84 -4.21 11.36 0.66
C ARG A 84 -4.64 12.11 -0.60
N ASN A 85 -5.36 11.42 -1.49
CA ASN A 85 -5.93 12.05 -2.67
C ASN A 85 -7.29 12.71 -2.36
N GLU A 86 -7.93 13.32 -3.37
CA GLU A 86 -9.20 14.02 -3.22
C GLU A 86 -10.35 13.09 -2.82
N GLU A 87 -10.21 11.80 -3.05
CA GLU A 87 -11.23 10.79 -2.72
C GLU A 87 -11.06 10.21 -1.32
N GLY A 88 -10.07 10.69 -0.56
CA GLY A 88 -9.78 10.18 0.77
C GLY A 88 -9.05 8.84 0.76
N ARG A 89 -8.32 8.55 -0.31
CA ARG A 89 -7.60 7.30 -0.49
C ARG A 89 -6.12 7.57 -0.72
N VAL A 90 -5.32 6.55 -0.55
CA VAL A 90 -3.87 6.58 -0.82
C VAL A 90 -3.58 5.69 -2.01
N GLU A 91 -2.90 6.24 -3.01
CA GLU A 91 -2.50 5.49 -4.19
C GLU A 91 -1.19 4.77 -3.94
N LEU A 92 -1.15 3.50 -4.33
CA LEU A 92 0.02 2.64 -4.21
C LEU A 92 0.50 2.23 -5.59
N THR A 93 1.81 2.25 -5.79
CA THR A 93 2.44 1.64 -6.97
C THR A 93 3.51 0.67 -6.50
N TYR A 94 3.93 -0.23 -7.38
CA TYR A 94 4.83 -1.31 -7.00
C TYR A 94 5.89 -1.57 -8.05
N THR A 95 7.04 -2.08 -7.59
CA THR A 95 7.96 -2.82 -8.44
C THR A 95 7.97 -4.27 -7.95
N GLY A 96 7.96 -5.22 -8.86
CA GLY A 96 7.85 -6.64 -8.50
C GLY A 96 6.45 -7.05 -8.06
N SER A 97 5.41 -6.41 -8.59
CA SER A 97 4.02 -6.59 -8.15
C SER A 97 3.50 -8.03 -8.24
N SER A 98 4.03 -8.83 -9.17
CA SER A 98 3.59 -10.22 -9.32
C SER A 98 3.83 -11.08 -8.08
N ASN A 99 4.71 -10.64 -7.18
CA ASN A 99 5.08 -11.36 -5.97
C ASN A 99 4.60 -10.69 -4.69
N LEU A 100 3.87 -9.58 -4.80
CA LEU A 100 3.35 -8.88 -3.63
C LEU A 100 1.89 -9.25 -3.33
N ALA A 101 1.64 -9.61 -2.09
CA ALA A 101 0.30 -9.84 -1.57
C ALA A 101 0.01 -8.80 -0.49
N ILE A 102 -1.18 -8.23 -0.50
CA ILE A 102 -1.55 -7.12 0.39
C ILE A 102 -2.83 -7.46 1.14
N GLU A 103 -2.79 -7.28 2.46
CA GLU A 103 -3.98 -7.34 3.31
C GLU A 103 -4.21 -5.92 3.83
N VAL A 104 -5.47 -5.45 3.77
CA VAL A 104 -5.83 -4.07 4.15
C VAL A 104 -6.72 -4.13 5.38
N ILE A 105 -6.29 -3.53 6.48
CA ILE A 105 -6.94 -3.61 7.79
C ILE A 105 -7.11 -2.19 8.35
N ASP A 106 -8.18 -1.95 9.05
CA ASP A 106 -8.41 -0.68 9.75
C ASP A 106 -7.38 -0.42 10.85
#